data_ede587204d865049030e53f559631500
#
_entry.id   ede587204d865049030e53f559631500
#
_cell.length_a   1.000
_cell.length_b   1.000
_cell.length_c   1.000
_cell.angle_alpha   90.00
_cell.angle_beta   90.00
_cell.angle_gamma   90.00
#
_symmetry.space_group_name_H-M   'P 1'
#
loop_
_entity.id
_entity.type
_entity.pdbx_description
1 polymer ?
#
loop_
_entity_poly.entity_id
_entity_poly.type
_entity_poly.pdbx_seq_one_letter_code
_entity_poly.pdbx_strand_id
1 'polypeptide(L)'
;MSSQPGKATSSAPDRRRRRYPRYRCDFAVAVTLLAGKNYQTLSAHCKDISEAGMGTIIAAELVLGEVVSLSFSLPDSHESWDVRAVLRHRRGYHYGFEFLSLPSEQTNTLKTFIQNGERLD
;
A
#
# COMPACT_ATOMS: atom_id res chain seq x y z
N MET A 1 -9.16 -24.75 22.80
CA MET A 1 -9.17 -24.23 22.84
C MET A 1 -8.88 -23.60 22.66
N SER A 2 -8.94 -23.67 22.23
CA SER A 2 -8.83 -23.02 21.92
C SER A 2 -8.48 -22.47 21.57
N SER A 3 -8.48 -22.56 21.20
CA SER A 3 -8.21 -22.02 20.83
C SER A 3 -7.81 -21.63 20.55
N GLN A 4 -7.76 -21.71 20.24
CA GLN A 4 -7.43 -21.32 19.98
C GLN A 4 -6.93 -20.77 19.77
N PRO A 5 -7.03 -21.00 19.61
CA PRO A 5 -6.49 -20.50 19.33
C PRO A 5 -5.83 -19.90 19.05
N GLY A 6 -5.67 -20.06 18.85
CA GLY A 6 -5.29 -19.54 18.57
C GLY A 6 -4.75 -19.34 18.32
N LYS A 7 -4.82 -19.28 17.98
CA LYS A 7 -4.40 -19.06 17.97
C LYS A 7 -3.57 -18.78 17.70
N ALA A 8 -3.36 -18.90 17.37
CA ALA A 8 -2.73 -18.59 17.24
C ALA A 8 -2.18 -18.34 16.76
N THR A 9 -2.23 -18.42 16.47
CA THR A 9 -1.90 -18.09 16.22
C THR A 9 -1.36 -17.64 15.67
N SER A 10 -1.34 -17.53 15.24
CA SER A 10 -0.85 -17.07 14.84
C SER A 10 -0.21 -16.32 14.03
N SER A 11 0.35 -16.12 13.42
CA SER A 11 1.24 -15.16 12.94
C SER A 11 1.68 -15.48 11.55
N ALA A 12 2.41 -16.50 11.29
CA ALA A 12 2.67 -16.94 9.94
C ALA A 12 1.39 -17.07 9.12
N PRO A 13 0.30 -17.45 9.75
CA PRO A 13 -0.98 -17.53 9.05
C PRO A 13 -1.43 -16.28 8.36
N ASP A 14 -0.95 -15.13 8.76
CA ASP A 14 -1.39 -13.87 8.15
C ASP A 14 -1.11 -13.83 6.65
N ARG A 15 -0.04 -14.44 6.21
CA ARG A 15 0.27 -14.49 4.79
C ARG A 15 -0.79 -15.26 4.01
N ARG A 16 -1.32 -16.32 4.58
CA ARG A 16 -2.34 -17.11 3.93
C ARG A 16 -3.68 -16.39 3.86
N ARG A 17 -3.92 -15.47 4.79
CA ARG A 17 -5.17 -14.72 4.83
C ARG A 17 -5.17 -13.53 3.92
N ARG A 18 -4.03 -13.19 3.37
CA ARG A 18 -3.92 -12.05 2.49
C ARG A 18 -4.72 -12.33 1.22
N ARG A 19 -5.75 -11.53 1.02
CA ARG A 19 -6.63 -11.70 -0.13
C ARG A 19 -5.94 -11.40 -1.43
N TYR A 20 -5.02 -10.45 -1.37
CA TYR A 20 -4.35 -9.96 -2.57
C TYR A 20 -2.86 -10.16 -2.41
N PRO A 21 -2.25 -10.96 -3.30
CA PRO A 21 -0.81 -11.14 -3.24
C PRO A 21 -0.07 -9.84 -3.45
N ARG A 22 1.08 -9.73 -2.83
CA ARG A 22 1.96 -8.58 -2.98
C ARG A 22 3.05 -8.88 -3.97
N TYR A 23 3.40 -7.87 -4.71
CA TYR A 23 4.41 -7.97 -5.75
C TYR A 23 5.46 -6.90 -5.55
N ARG A 24 6.72 -7.26 -5.79
CA ARG A 24 7.83 -6.33 -5.63
C ARG A 24 7.70 -5.22 -6.65
N CYS A 25 7.98 -4.00 -6.21
CA CYS A 25 8.04 -2.86 -7.10
C CYS A 25 9.07 -1.87 -6.56
N ASP A 26 9.34 -0.82 -7.32
CA ASP A 26 10.37 0.12 -6.96
C ASP A 26 10.12 1.41 -7.71
N PHE A 27 9.26 2.27 -7.18
CA PHE A 27 8.99 3.54 -7.83
C PHE A 27 8.64 4.60 -6.80
N ALA A 28 8.80 5.86 -7.21
CA ALA A 28 8.56 6.99 -6.33
C ALA A 28 7.07 7.25 -6.17
N VAL A 29 6.68 7.66 -4.97
CA VAL A 29 5.30 8.02 -4.64
C VAL A 29 5.34 9.31 -3.85
N ALA A 30 4.43 10.23 -4.17
CA ALA A 30 4.23 11.42 -3.34
C ALA A 30 3.04 11.15 -2.43
N VAL A 31 3.25 11.32 -1.13
CA VAL A 31 2.22 11.08 -0.12
C VAL A 31 1.77 12.42 0.42
N THR A 32 0.53 12.80 0.14
CA THR A 32 -0.03 14.06 0.62
C THR A 32 -0.94 13.79 1.80
N LEU A 33 -0.61 14.38 2.93
CA LEU A 33 -1.42 14.28 4.14
C LEU A 33 -2.61 15.20 3.99
N LEU A 34 -3.81 14.66 4.23
CA LEU A 34 -5.05 15.40 3.99
C LEU A 34 -5.63 16.00 5.26
N ALA A 35 -5.05 15.72 6.42
CA ALA A 35 -5.51 16.28 7.69
C ALA A 35 -4.82 17.60 7.96
N GLY A 36 -5.51 18.49 8.68
CA GLY A 36 -4.94 19.76 9.07
C GLY A 36 -5.24 20.86 8.06
N LYS A 37 -4.71 22.04 8.36
CA LYS A 37 -4.97 23.24 7.55
C LYS A 37 -4.09 23.31 6.33
N ASN A 38 -2.89 22.78 6.43
CA ASN A 38 -1.92 22.82 5.34
C ASN A 38 -1.63 21.41 4.88
N TYR A 39 -1.80 21.18 3.60
CA TYR A 39 -1.44 19.90 3.03
C TYR A 39 0.08 19.77 3.04
N GLN A 40 0.55 18.64 3.49
CA GLN A 40 1.97 18.35 3.50
C GLN A 40 2.23 17.17 2.58
N THR A 41 3.18 17.30 1.67
CA THR A 41 3.53 16.24 0.75
C THR A 41 4.90 15.69 1.12
N LEU A 42 4.96 14.36 1.24
CA LEU A 42 6.18 13.65 1.60
C LEU A 42 6.61 12.78 0.44
N SER A 43 7.92 12.66 0.27
CA SER A 43 8.47 11.74 -0.71
C SER A 43 8.51 10.34 -0.12
N ALA A 44 8.08 9.37 -0.90
CA ALA A 44 8.06 7.99 -0.49
C ALA A 44 8.54 7.12 -1.64
N HIS A 45 8.80 5.87 -1.31
CA HIS A 45 9.23 4.88 -2.29
C HIS A 45 8.40 3.64 -2.11
N CYS A 46 7.71 3.23 -3.17
CA CYS A 46 6.88 2.02 -3.13
C CYS A 46 7.78 0.81 -3.29
N LYS A 47 7.67 -0.13 -2.36
CA LYS A 47 8.50 -1.33 -2.37
C LYS A 47 7.70 -2.58 -2.72
N ASP A 48 6.40 -2.56 -2.48
CA ASP A 48 5.53 -3.63 -2.90
C ASP A 48 4.13 -3.08 -3.13
N ILE A 49 3.38 -3.77 -3.95
CA ILE A 49 2.04 -3.32 -4.33
C ILE A 49 1.13 -4.53 -4.53
N SER A 50 -0.16 -4.34 -4.23
CA SER A 50 -1.20 -5.32 -4.49
C SER A 50 -2.41 -4.57 -5.03
N GLU A 51 -3.47 -5.33 -5.33
CA GLU A 51 -4.73 -4.70 -5.75
C GLU A 51 -5.36 -3.86 -4.66
N ALA A 52 -5.00 -4.10 -3.40
CA ALA A 52 -5.64 -3.45 -2.26
C ALA A 52 -4.81 -2.34 -1.64
N GLY A 53 -3.53 -2.23 -1.97
CA GLY A 53 -2.69 -1.23 -1.34
C GLY A 53 -1.22 -1.35 -1.72
N MET A 54 -0.38 -0.61 -1.02
CA MET A 54 1.05 -0.63 -1.28
C MET A 54 1.84 -0.49 0.02
N GLY A 55 3.04 -1.06 0.01
CA GLY A 55 4.01 -0.87 1.07
C GLY A 55 5.05 0.13 0.61
N THR A 56 5.39 1.06 1.48
CA THR A 56 6.29 2.15 1.14
C THR A 56 7.35 2.33 2.21
N ILE A 57 8.38 3.08 1.85
CA ILE A 57 9.36 3.59 2.81
C ILE A 57 9.23 5.10 2.81
N ILE A 58 9.05 5.67 4.00
CA ILE A 58 8.91 7.12 4.16
C ILE A 58 9.77 7.53 5.35
N ALA A 59 10.67 8.49 5.13
CA ALA A 59 11.56 8.97 6.18
C ALA A 59 10.87 10.06 7.00
N ALA A 60 9.73 9.71 7.60
CA ALA A 60 8.94 10.63 8.40
C ALA A 60 8.06 9.82 9.33
N GLU A 61 7.52 10.46 10.35
CA GLU A 61 6.62 9.81 11.28
C GLU A 61 5.18 10.13 10.92
N LEU A 62 4.40 9.08 10.71
CA LEU A 62 2.98 9.19 10.38
C LEU A 62 2.17 8.41 11.40
N VAL A 63 0.89 8.76 11.52
CA VAL A 63 -0.01 8.16 12.49
C VAL A 63 -0.91 7.15 11.80
N LEU A 64 -1.05 5.96 12.39
CA LEU A 64 -1.96 4.95 11.86
C LEU A 64 -3.37 5.49 11.76
N GLY A 65 -4.07 5.13 10.69
CA GLY A 65 -5.42 5.58 10.46
C GLY A 65 -5.52 6.87 9.66
N GLU A 66 -4.39 7.50 9.41
CA GLU A 66 -4.37 8.75 8.66
C GLU A 66 -4.73 8.52 7.19
N VAL A 67 -5.58 9.38 6.65
CA VAL A 67 -5.98 9.32 5.24
C VAL A 67 -5.05 10.22 4.43
N VAL A 68 -4.57 9.69 3.33
CA VAL A 68 -3.62 10.39 2.48
C VAL A 68 -4.04 10.28 1.02
N SER A 69 -3.40 11.08 0.18
CA SER A 69 -3.48 10.91 -1.27
C SER A 69 -2.12 10.42 -1.74
N LEU A 70 -2.12 9.32 -2.47
CA LEU A 70 -0.92 8.76 -3.06
C LEU A 70 -0.86 9.14 -4.53
N SER A 71 0.20 9.83 -4.92
CA SER A 71 0.39 10.26 -6.31
C SER A 71 1.57 9.53 -6.89
N PHE A 72 1.35 8.80 -7.96
CA PHE A 72 2.40 8.00 -8.60
C PHE A 72 2.03 7.66 -10.02
N SER A 73 3.02 7.19 -10.77
CA SER A 73 2.82 6.61 -12.09
C SER A 73 3.42 5.22 -12.06
N LEU A 74 2.69 4.26 -12.61
CA LEU A 74 3.24 2.92 -12.73
C LEU A 74 4.37 2.95 -13.77
N PRO A 75 5.42 2.12 -13.58
CA PRO A 75 6.47 2.02 -14.57
C PRO A 75 5.89 1.72 -15.95
N ASP A 76 6.48 2.32 -16.98
CA ASP A 76 6.08 2.16 -18.36
C ASP A 76 4.71 2.76 -18.67
N SER A 77 4.21 3.61 -17.79
CA SER A 77 2.95 4.32 -18.00
C SER A 77 3.20 5.82 -17.93
N HIS A 78 2.51 6.56 -18.78
CA HIS A 78 2.55 8.02 -18.74
C HIS A 78 1.42 8.60 -17.90
N GLU A 79 0.53 7.74 -17.43
CA GLU A 79 -0.62 8.18 -16.66
C GLU A 79 -0.23 8.38 -15.21
N SER A 80 -0.63 9.53 -14.66
CA SER A 80 -0.40 9.84 -13.26
C SER A 80 -1.65 9.52 -12.47
N TRP A 81 -1.49 8.82 -11.36
CA TRP A 81 -2.62 8.40 -10.53
C TRP A 81 -2.60 9.16 -9.21
N ASP A 82 -3.80 9.55 -8.75
CA ASP A 82 -4.01 10.06 -7.41
C ASP A 82 -5.00 9.15 -6.72
N VAL A 83 -4.56 8.44 -5.69
CA VAL A 83 -5.37 7.42 -5.05
C VAL A 83 -5.49 7.74 -3.56
N ARG A 84 -6.72 7.79 -3.06
CA ARG A 84 -6.96 7.94 -1.63
C ARG A 84 -6.64 6.63 -0.94
N ALA A 85 -5.96 6.74 0.19
CA ALA A 85 -5.55 5.57 0.93
C ALA A 85 -5.51 5.90 2.42
N VAL A 86 -5.51 4.85 3.23
CA VAL A 86 -5.43 5.00 4.68
C VAL A 86 -4.24 4.19 5.19
N LEU A 87 -3.51 4.77 6.13
CA LEU A 87 -2.33 4.13 6.72
C LEU A 87 -2.78 3.05 7.68
N ARG A 88 -2.46 1.80 7.38
CA ARG A 88 -2.89 0.65 8.18
C ARG A 88 -1.79 0.00 8.99
N HIS A 89 -0.55 0.04 8.48
CA HIS A 89 0.55 -0.66 9.12
C HIS A 89 1.78 0.22 9.17
N ARG A 90 2.54 0.06 10.24
CA ARG A 90 3.82 0.75 10.37
C ARG A 90 4.82 -0.19 11.01
N ARG A 91 6.03 -0.22 10.46
CA ARG A 91 7.14 -0.95 11.05
C ARG A 91 8.42 -0.15 10.74
N GLY A 92 8.87 0.60 11.74
CA GLY A 92 9.96 1.54 11.51
C GLY A 92 9.51 2.61 10.52
N TYR A 93 10.23 2.74 9.42
CA TYR A 93 9.87 3.66 8.35
C TYR A 93 9.15 2.96 7.20
N HIS A 94 8.76 1.71 7.39
CA HIS A 94 7.91 0.99 6.46
C HIS A 94 6.46 1.27 6.80
N TYR A 95 5.71 1.76 5.81
CA TYR A 95 4.31 2.12 5.98
C TYR A 95 3.47 1.39 4.96
N GLY A 96 2.41 0.73 5.43
CA GLY A 96 1.47 0.03 4.55
C GLY A 96 0.19 0.81 4.42
N PHE A 97 -0.20 1.11 3.19
CA PHE A 97 -1.42 1.85 2.88
C PHE A 97 -2.44 0.93 2.23
N GLU A 98 -3.70 1.12 2.61
CA GLU A 98 -4.82 0.45 1.97
C GLU A 98 -5.52 1.46 1.07
N PHE A 99 -5.74 1.09 -0.19
CA PHE A 99 -6.48 1.95 -1.11
C PHE A 99 -7.93 2.02 -0.66
N LEU A 100 -8.49 3.23 -0.60
CA LEU A 100 -9.87 3.40 -0.21
C LEU A 100 -10.81 3.25 -1.38
N SER A 101 -10.37 3.64 -2.56
CA SER A 101 -11.18 3.59 -3.75
C SER A 101 -10.28 3.59 -4.96
N LEU A 102 -10.52 2.63 -5.86
CA LEU A 102 -9.75 2.54 -7.10
C LEU A 102 -10.73 2.25 -8.22
N PRO A 103 -10.89 3.17 -9.18
CA PRO A 103 -11.80 2.94 -10.30
C PRO A 103 -11.47 1.66 -11.06
N SER A 104 -12.50 1.07 -11.69
CA SER A 104 -12.34 -0.20 -12.38
C SER A 104 -11.23 -0.19 -13.42
N GLU A 105 -11.09 0.89 -14.16
CA GLU A 105 -10.04 0.99 -15.16
C GLU A 105 -8.67 0.90 -14.55
N GLN A 106 -8.47 1.61 -13.43
CA GLN A 106 -7.20 1.60 -12.73
C GLN A 106 -6.94 0.25 -12.08
N THR A 107 -7.99 -0.38 -11.56
CA THR A 107 -7.86 -1.71 -11.00
C THR A 107 -7.37 -2.69 -12.06
N ASN A 108 -7.93 -2.62 -13.26
CA ASN A 108 -7.53 -3.52 -14.33
C ASN A 108 -6.09 -3.25 -14.80
N THR A 109 -5.71 -1.98 -14.87
CA THR A 109 -4.35 -1.61 -15.24
C THR A 109 -3.37 -2.13 -14.19
N LEU A 110 -3.73 -1.99 -12.92
CA LEU A 110 -2.90 -2.47 -11.83
C LEU A 110 -2.75 -3.99 -11.88
N LYS A 111 -3.83 -4.70 -12.15
CA LYS A 111 -3.77 -6.16 -12.28
C LYS A 111 -2.81 -6.58 -13.38
N THR A 112 -2.85 -5.89 -14.51
CA THR A 112 -1.95 -6.18 -15.61
C THR A 112 -0.50 -5.94 -15.22
N PHE A 113 -0.25 -4.84 -14.51
CA PHE A 113 1.09 -4.51 -14.05
C PHE A 113 1.63 -5.59 -13.11
N ILE A 114 0.83 -6.00 -12.12
CA ILE A 114 1.31 -6.95 -11.13
C ILE A 114 1.45 -8.37 -11.69
N GLN A 115 0.71 -8.71 -12.73
CA GLN A 115 0.86 -10.02 -13.37
C GLN A 115 2.26 -10.26 -13.90
N ASN A 116 2.96 -9.18 -14.24
CA ASN A 116 4.32 -9.26 -14.77
C ASN A 116 5.36 -9.04 -13.69
N GLY A 117 4.95 -8.90 -12.45
CA GLY A 117 5.85 -8.61 -11.36
C GLY A 117 6.29 -9.83 -10.61
N GLU A 118 7.22 -9.61 -9.70
CA GLU A 118 7.73 -10.67 -8.83
C GLU A 118 6.86 -10.74 -7.58
N ARG A 119 6.23 -11.89 -7.38
CA ARG A 119 5.38 -12.11 -6.23
C ARG A 119 6.22 -12.33 -4.98
N LEU A 120 5.84 -11.67 -3.89
CA LEU A 120 6.59 -11.71 -2.64
C LEU A 120 6.09 -12.77 -1.65
N ASP A 121 4.87 -13.29 -1.84
CA ASP A 121 4.35 -14.29 -0.89
C ASP A 121 3.60 -15.44 -1.54
#